data_3cd935ddb475977fbb8466d7467a969c
#
_entry.id   3cd935ddb475977fbb8466d7467a969c
#
_cell.length_a   1.000
_cell.length_b   1.000
_cell.length_c   1.000
_cell.angle_alpha   90.00
_cell.angle_beta   90.00
_cell.angle_gamma   90.00
#
_symmetry.space_group_name_H-M   'P 1'
#
loop_
_entity.id
_entity.type
_entity.pdbx_description
1 polymer ?
#
loop_
_entity_poly.entity_id
_entity_poly.type
_entity_poly.pdbx_seq_one_letter_code
_entity_poly.pdbx_strand_id
1 'polypeptide(L)'
;TVSMQFMSDLQMVCESCHGRRFKNDVLEVTYKGKNIWDVLEMTVNQAVEFFSSDDPTERRIVKKLEPLRQVGLGYVKLGQSSSTLSGGESQRVKLAYFLSLEKADPTIFIFDEPTTGLHFHDIRKLLESFDALIRRGHTVIIIEHNMDVIKCADHVIDLGPEGGER
;
A
#
# COMPACT_ATOMS: atom_id res chain seq x y z
N THR A 1 -19.12 10.02 -8.88
CA THR A 1 -18.31 10.86 -9.80
C THR A 1 -19.12 11.09 -11.06
N VAL A 2 -19.31 12.34 -11.45
CA VAL A 2 -19.93 12.71 -12.72
C VAL A 2 -18.79 13.16 -13.62
N SER A 3 -18.53 12.41 -14.70
CA SER A 3 -17.50 12.76 -15.68
C SER A 3 -18.03 13.86 -16.60
N MET A 4 -17.28 14.95 -16.70
CA MET A 4 -17.59 16.05 -17.62
C MET A 4 -16.51 16.10 -18.70
N GLN A 5 -16.91 16.09 -19.97
CA GLN A 5 -16.02 15.98 -21.13
C GLN A 5 -14.93 17.09 -21.25
N PHE A 6 -15.04 18.18 -20.49
CA PHE A 6 -14.12 19.34 -20.57
C PHE A 6 -13.76 19.98 -19.22
N MET A 7 -14.12 19.37 -18.10
CA MET A 7 -13.79 19.84 -16.74
C MET A 7 -13.31 18.68 -15.88
N SER A 8 -12.54 19.00 -14.82
CA SER A 8 -12.19 18.00 -13.79
C SER A 8 -13.44 17.35 -13.20
N ASP A 9 -13.39 16.05 -13.00
CA ASP A 9 -14.49 15.26 -12.46
C ASP A 9 -15.06 15.87 -11.17
N LEU A 10 -16.35 16.15 -11.16
CA LEU A 10 -17.05 16.63 -9.97
C LEU A 10 -17.34 15.46 -9.02
N GLN A 11 -16.76 15.49 -7.85
CA GLN A 11 -17.08 14.56 -6.77
C GLN A 11 -18.28 15.10 -5.99
N MET A 12 -19.45 14.54 -6.24
CA MET A 12 -20.65 14.83 -5.46
C MET A 12 -20.79 13.83 -4.31
N VAL A 13 -21.06 14.34 -3.11
CA VAL A 13 -21.38 13.49 -1.96
C VAL A 13 -22.74 12.85 -2.18
N CYS A 14 -22.84 11.54 -2.00
CA CYS A 14 -24.11 10.83 -2.10
C CYS A 14 -25.07 11.31 -1.02
N GLU A 15 -26.26 11.80 -1.40
CA GLU A 15 -27.28 12.29 -0.46
C GLU A 15 -27.80 11.21 0.49
N SER A 16 -27.80 9.96 0.08
CA SER A 16 -28.32 8.84 0.86
C SER A 16 -27.36 8.34 1.93
N CYS A 17 -26.05 8.28 1.65
CA CYS A 17 -25.06 7.79 2.61
C CYS A 17 -24.10 8.88 3.12
N HIS A 18 -24.24 10.13 2.66
CA HIS A 18 -23.39 11.26 3.03
C HIS A 18 -21.89 10.95 2.98
N GLY A 19 -21.45 10.19 1.96
CA GLY A 19 -20.06 9.76 1.78
C GLY A 19 -19.64 8.52 2.58
N ARG A 20 -20.50 7.99 3.46
CA ARG A 20 -20.18 6.83 4.33
C ARG A 20 -20.23 5.46 3.62
N ARG A 21 -20.56 5.40 2.33
CA ARG A 21 -20.65 4.20 1.49
C ARG A 21 -21.74 3.20 1.87
N PHE A 22 -22.23 3.21 3.12
CA PHE A 22 -23.21 2.27 3.67
C PHE A 22 -24.48 2.99 4.09
N LYS A 23 -25.61 2.29 4.06
CA LYS A 23 -26.89 2.76 4.59
C LYS A 23 -26.85 2.74 6.13
N ASN A 24 -27.76 3.48 6.75
CA ASN A 24 -27.79 3.62 8.22
C ASN A 24 -28.04 2.29 8.93
N ASP A 25 -28.91 1.44 8.40
CA ASP A 25 -29.18 0.10 8.94
C ASP A 25 -27.91 -0.78 9.02
N VAL A 26 -27.04 -0.72 8.02
CA VAL A 26 -25.73 -1.40 8.05
C VAL A 26 -24.80 -0.79 9.09
N LEU A 27 -24.88 0.53 9.30
CA LEU A 27 -24.01 1.24 10.26
C LEU A 27 -24.45 1.05 11.73
N GLU A 28 -25.64 0.49 11.98
CA GLU A 28 -26.10 0.10 13.32
C GLU A 28 -25.36 -1.14 13.83
N VAL A 29 -24.84 -1.98 12.93
CA VAL A 29 -24.05 -3.17 13.31
C VAL A 29 -22.65 -2.74 13.75
N THR A 30 -22.31 -3.10 14.99
CA THR A 30 -21.00 -2.72 15.57
C THR A 30 -20.23 -3.93 16.06
N TYR A 31 -18.91 -3.86 15.97
CA TYR A 31 -17.95 -4.78 16.56
C TYR A 31 -16.98 -3.99 17.45
N LYS A 32 -16.89 -4.35 18.74
CA LYS A 32 -16.10 -3.59 19.73
C LYS A 32 -16.42 -2.06 19.72
N GLY A 33 -17.71 -1.73 19.53
CA GLY A 33 -18.19 -0.34 19.51
C GLY A 33 -17.86 0.45 18.23
N LYS A 34 -17.37 -0.20 17.19
CA LYS A 34 -17.07 0.40 15.89
C LYS A 34 -17.91 -0.25 14.80
N ASN A 35 -18.53 0.56 13.93
CA ASN A 35 -19.19 0.07 12.73
C ASN A 35 -18.21 -0.05 11.55
N ILE A 36 -18.69 -0.57 10.41
CA ILE A 36 -17.83 -0.77 9.24
C ILE A 36 -17.22 0.52 8.70
N TRP A 37 -17.93 1.64 8.79
CA TRP A 37 -17.39 2.94 8.38
C TRP A 37 -16.24 3.39 9.30
N ASP A 38 -16.41 3.26 10.62
CA ASP A 38 -15.37 3.59 11.58
C ASP A 38 -14.11 2.76 11.34
N VAL A 39 -14.28 1.46 11.02
CA VAL A 39 -13.16 0.57 10.69
C VAL A 39 -12.47 1.00 9.39
N LEU A 40 -13.24 1.40 8.37
CA LEU A 40 -12.65 1.87 7.11
C LEU A 40 -11.93 3.22 7.26
N GLU A 41 -12.30 4.04 8.23
CA GLU A 41 -11.60 5.29 8.56
C GLU A 41 -10.31 5.08 9.36
N MET A 42 -10.10 3.88 9.92
CA MET A 42 -8.84 3.53 10.58
C MET A 42 -7.69 3.47 9.57
N THR A 43 -6.52 3.92 10.00
CA THR A 43 -5.27 3.58 9.30
C THR A 43 -4.96 2.09 9.47
N VAL A 44 -4.09 1.56 8.62
CA VAL A 44 -3.61 0.16 8.74
C VAL A 44 -3.03 -0.09 10.14
N ASN A 45 -2.24 0.85 10.69
CA ASN A 45 -1.69 0.72 12.05
C ASN A 45 -2.80 0.63 13.10
N GLN A 46 -3.77 1.55 13.06
CA GLN A 46 -4.90 1.55 14.00
C GLN A 46 -5.75 0.28 13.88
N ALA A 47 -5.96 -0.23 12.67
CA ALA A 47 -6.72 -1.45 12.46
C ALA A 47 -5.99 -2.68 13.03
N VAL A 48 -4.68 -2.77 12.87
CA VAL A 48 -3.88 -3.86 13.48
C VAL A 48 -3.98 -3.82 15.01
N GLU A 49 -3.93 -2.64 15.63
CA GLU A 49 -4.12 -2.48 17.08
C GLU A 49 -5.55 -2.83 17.52
N PHE A 50 -6.55 -2.41 16.74
CA PHE A 50 -7.95 -2.69 17.02
C PHE A 50 -8.29 -4.19 16.99
N PHE A 51 -7.71 -4.92 16.03
CA PHE A 51 -7.88 -6.37 15.86
C PHE A 51 -6.80 -7.20 16.58
N SER A 52 -6.28 -6.74 17.70
CA SER A 52 -5.14 -7.36 18.41
C SER A 52 -5.52 -8.47 19.40
N SER A 53 -6.77 -8.94 19.43
CA SER A 53 -7.17 -10.01 20.34
C SER A 53 -6.74 -11.40 19.87
N ASP A 54 -6.91 -12.40 20.76
CA ASP A 54 -6.63 -13.80 20.45
C ASP A 54 -7.68 -14.49 19.58
N ASP A 55 -8.70 -13.75 19.12
CA ASP A 55 -9.73 -14.29 18.23
C ASP A 55 -9.13 -14.73 16.88
N PRO A 56 -9.45 -15.95 16.39
CA PRO A 56 -8.92 -16.46 15.13
C PRO A 56 -9.25 -15.58 13.92
N THR A 57 -10.40 -14.90 13.94
CA THR A 57 -10.82 -14.02 12.86
C THR A 57 -9.99 -12.75 12.84
N GLU A 58 -9.76 -12.15 14.01
CA GLU A 58 -8.89 -10.97 14.14
C GLU A 58 -7.45 -11.29 13.72
N ARG A 59 -6.90 -12.41 14.15
CA ARG A 59 -5.56 -12.86 13.71
C ARG A 59 -5.46 -12.98 12.20
N ARG A 60 -6.51 -13.48 11.53
CA ARG A 60 -6.54 -13.56 10.05
C ARG A 60 -6.60 -12.18 9.40
N ILE A 61 -7.31 -11.23 10.00
CA ILE A 61 -7.34 -9.83 9.54
C ILE A 61 -5.95 -9.22 9.68
N VAL A 62 -5.35 -9.31 10.85
CA VAL A 62 -4.00 -8.78 11.11
C VAL A 62 -2.96 -9.38 10.15
N LYS A 63 -2.98 -10.71 9.94
CA LYS A 63 -2.09 -11.38 8.98
C LYS A 63 -2.19 -10.80 7.56
N LYS A 64 -3.38 -10.31 7.16
CA LYS A 64 -3.60 -9.67 5.85
C LYS A 64 -3.18 -8.20 5.82
N LEU A 65 -3.21 -7.51 6.94
CA LEU A 65 -2.81 -6.11 7.05
C LEU A 65 -1.30 -5.92 7.23
N GLU A 66 -0.63 -6.88 7.86
CA GLU A 66 0.80 -6.79 8.18
C GLU A 66 1.70 -6.52 6.97
N PRO A 67 1.51 -7.13 5.78
CA PRO A 67 2.28 -6.78 4.59
C PRO A 67 2.20 -5.30 4.20
N LEU A 68 1.06 -4.64 4.44
CA LEU A 68 0.91 -3.20 4.18
C LEU A 68 1.78 -2.36 5.14
N ARG A 69 1.90 -2.78 6.40
CA ARG A 69 2.82 -2.14 7.37
C ARG A 69 4.28 -2.32 6.97
N GLN A 70 4.63 -3.51 6.52
CA GLN A 70 5.99 -3.86 6.10
C GLN A 70 6.48 -2.99 4.94
N VAL A 71 5.60 -2.62 4.03
CA VAL A 71 5.94 -1.73 2.91
C VAL A 71 5.77 -0.23 3.21
N GLY A 72 5.61 0.15 4.49
CA GLY A 72 5.50 1.55 4.90
C GLY A 72 4.14 2.19 4.65
N LEU A 73 3.06 1.42 4.47
CA LEU A 73 1.69 1.92 4.27
C LEU A 73 0.84 1.92 5.54
N GLY A 74 1.47 1.89 6.71
CA GLY A 74 0.78 1.87 8.01
C GLY A 74 -0.13 3.07 8.27
N TYR A 75 0.12 4.20 7.62
CA TYR A 75 -0.65 5.44 7.74
C TYR A 75 -1.87 5.52 6.81
N VAL A 76 -1.95 4.65 5.79
CA VAL A 76 -3.04 4.66 4.80
C VAL A 76 -4.32 4.15 5.46
N LYS A 77 -5.45 4.80 5.19
CA LYS A 77 -6.75 4.35 5.68
C LYS A 77 -7.24 3.13 4.91
N LEU A 78 -7.88 2.18 5.61
CA LEU A 78 -8.45 0.97 4.98
C LEU A 78 -9.48 1.31 3.90
N GLY A 79 -10.25 2.38 4.10
CA GLY A 79 -11.26 2.86 3.16
C GLY A 79 -10.73 3.83 2.11
N GLN A 80 -9.43 4.08 2.01
CA GLN A 80 -8.88 5.01 1.03
C GLN A 80 -9.13 4.55 -0.40
N SER A 81 -9.56 5.47 -1.26
CA SER A 81 -9.74 5.16 -2.69
C SER A 81 -8.38 4.97 -3.37
N SER A 82 -8.26 3.96 -4.24
CA SER A 82 -7.06 3.75 -5.04
C SER A 82 -6.70 4.95 -5.92
N SER A 83 -7.69 5.74 -6.33
CA SER A 83 -7.49 6.97 -7.12
C SER A 83 -6.80 8.11 -6.35
N THR A 84 -6.73 8.02 -5.01
CA THR A 84 -6.08 9.02 -4.15
C THR A 84 -4.69 8.59 -3.69
N LEU A 85 -4.26 7.39 -4.07
CA LEU A 85 -2.91 6.90 -3.80
C LEU A 85 -1.92 7.52 -4.78
N SER A 86 -0.75 7.91 -4.29
CA SER A 86 0.38 8.28 -5.14
C SER A 86 0.89 7.07 -5.95
N GLY A 87 1.71 7.34 -6.98
CA GLY A 87 2.34 6.27 -7.76
C GLY A 87 3.13 5.29 -6.90
N GLY A 88 3.98 5.79 -6.01
CA GLY A 88 4.76 4.98 -5.08
C GLY A 88 3.89 4.19 -4.08
N GLU A 89 2.82 4.79 -3.53
CA GLU A 89 1.86 4.08 -2.67
C GLU A 89 1.17 2.93 -3.41
N SER A 90 0.74 3.17 -4.65
CA SER A 90 0.10 2.15 -5.49
C SER A 90 1.05 0.98 -5.78
N GLN A 91 2.32 1.24 -6.03
CA GLN A 91 3.34 0.20 -6.21
C GLN A 91 3.56 -0.59 -4.92
N ARG A 92 3.64 0.08 -3.76
CA ARG A 92 3.78 -0.58 -2.46
C ARG A 92 2.57 -1.43 -2.07
N VAL A 93 1.34 -1.04 -2.45
CA VAL A 93 0.16 -1.90 -2.27
C VAL A 93 0.31 -3.19 -3.07
N LYS A 94 0.77 -3.12 -4.33
CA LYS A 94 1.05 -4.31 -5.14
C LYS A 94 2.16 -5.17 -4.51
N LEU A 95 3.23 -4.56 -4.03
CA LEU A 95 4.31 -5.26 -3.32
C LEU A 95 3.78 -6.01 -2.09
N ALA A 96 2.97 -5.35 -1.25
CA ALA A 96 2.33 -5.98 -0.09
C ALA A 96 1.47 -7.20 -0.47
N TYR A 97 0.74 -7.11 -1.58
CA TYR A 97 -0.03 -8.24 -2.10
C TYR A 97 0.89 -9.44 -2.43
N PHE A 98 1.97 -9.23 -3.18
CA PHE A 98 2.90 -10.31 -3.52
C PHE A 98 3.60 -10.89 -2.29
N LEU A 99 3.95 -10.08 -1.30
CA LEU A 99 4.49 -10.54 -0.04
C LEU A 99 3.50 -11.41 0.75
N SER A 100 2.20 -11.18 0.60
CA SER A 100 1.16 -11.97 1.24
C SER A 100 0.94 -13.36 0.63
N LEU A 101 1.43 -13.61 -0.59
CA LEU A 101 1.32 -14.89 -1.25
C LEU A 101 2.32 -15.89 -0.63
N GLU A 102 1.87 -17.11 -0.34
CA GLU A 102 2.72 -18.17 0.22
C GLU A 102 3.64 -18.80 -0.85
N LYS A 103 3.13 -18.84 -2.09
CA LYS A 103 3.89 -19.33 -3.27
C LYS A 103 3.57 -18.44 -4.45
N ALA A 104 4.60 -18.09 -5.20
CA ALA A 104 4.49 -17.41 -6.49
C ALA A 104 5.58 -17.93 -7.42
N ASP A 105 5.28 -17.98 -8.71
CA ASP A 105 6.27 -18.31 -9.73
C ASP A 105 7.35 -17.22 -9.79
N PRO A 106 8.59 -17.57 -10.21
CA PRO A 106 9.64 -16.58 -10.42
C PRO A 106 9.15 -15.43 -11.30
N THR A 107 9.23 -14.23 -10.78
CA THR A 107 8.64 -13.02 -11.38
C THR A 107 9.67 -11.90 -11.39
N ILE A 108 9.65 -11.06 -12.42
CA ILE A 108 10.42 -9.81 -12.47
C ILE A 108 9.51 -8.67 -12.00
N PHE A 109 9.96 -7.97 -10.97
CA PHE A 109 9.31 -6.77 -10.45
C PHE A 109 10.09 -5.53 -10.89
N ILE A 110 9.39 -4.55 -11.42
CA ILE A 110 9.98 -3.26 -11.80
C ILE A 110 9.28 -2.19 -10.96
N PHE A 111 10.06 -1.44 -10.19
CA PHE A 111 9.60 -0.33 -9.37
C PHE A 111 10.20 0.97 -9.88
N ASP A 112 9.35 1.99 -9.99
CA ASP A 112 9.72 3.32 -10.44
C ASP A 112 9.52 4.31 -9.27
N GLU A 113 10.62 4.83 -8.73
CA GLU A 113 10.67 5.71 -7.55
C GLU A 113 9.81 5.22 -6.36
N PRO A 114 9.96 3.96 -5.90
CA PRO A 114 9.10 3.40 -4.86
C PRO A 114 9.29 4.05 -3.48
N THR A 115 10.34 4.85 -3.28
CA THR A 115 10.60 5.58 -2.03
C THR A 115 9.88 6.92 -1.93
N THR A 116 9.20 7.35 -3.00
CA THR A 116 8.49 8.64 -3.02
C THR A 116 7.49 8.74 -1.86
N GLY A 117 7.63 9.80 -1.06
CA GLY A 117 6.79 10.08 0.10
C GLY A 117 7.10 9.26 1.35
N LEU A 118 8.17 8.45 1.37
CA LEU A 118 8.59 7.70 2.54
C LEU A 118 9.54 8.49 3.45
N HIS A 119 9.39 8.29 4.76
CA HIS A 119 10.38 8.65 5.74
C HIS A 119 11.54 7.63 5.76
N PHE A 120 12.70 8.05 6.24
CA PHE A 120 13.91 7.23 6.31
C PHE A 120 13.69 5.84 6.96
N HIS A 121 12.90 5.76 8.04
CA HIS A 121 12.59 4.48 8.69
C HIS A 121 11.75 3.54 7.82
N ASP A 122 10.91 4.08 6.95
CA ASP A 122 10.06 3.27 6.09
C ASP A 122 10.82 2.79 4.85
N ILE A 123 11.87 3.51 4.42
CA ILE A 123 12.79 3.05 3.36
C ILE A 123 13.47 1.74 3.76
N ARG A 124 13.90 1.60 5.02
CA ARG A 124 14.48 0.34 5.51
C ARG A 124 13.50 -0.83 5.40
N LYS A 125 12.25 -0.64 5.83
CA LYS A 125 11.20 -1.67 5.71
C LYS A 125 10.93 -2.04 4.25
N LEU A 126 10.95 -1.06 3.36
CA LEU A 126 10.81 -1.29 1.94
C LEU A 126 11.95 -2.13 1.38
N LEU A 127 13.20 -1.85 1.75
CA LEU A 127 14.38 -2.64 1.38
C LEU A 127 14.28 -4.09 1.90
N GLU A 128 13.88 -4.28 3.16
CA GLU A 128 13.63 -5.62 3.73
C GLU A 128 12.55 -6.38 2.94
N SER A 129 11.57 -5.65 2.39
CA SER A 129 10.51 -6.22 1.55
C SER A 129 11.03 -6.66 0.18
N PHE A 130 11.94 -5.91 -0.43
CA PHE A 130 12.63 -6.31 -1.66
C PHE A 130 13.51 -7.52 -1.44
N ASP A 131 14.29 -7.55 -0.36
CA ASP A 131 15.07 -8.72 0.04
C ASP A 131 14.21 -9.97 0.21
N ALA A 132 13.02 -9.82 0.79
CA ALA A 132 12.08 -10.93 0.95
C ALA A 132 11.60 -11.48 -0.40
N LEU A 133 11.38 -10.65 -1.41
CA LEU A 133 11.07 -11.10 -2.77
C LEU A 133 12.26 -11.83 -3.42
N ILE A 134 13.46 -11.26 -3.31
CA ILE A 134 14.69 -11.86 -3.88
C ILE A 134 14.95 -13.23 -3.27
N ARG A 135 14.85 -13.37 -1.95
CA ARG A 135 14.99 -14.66 -1.25
C ARG A 135 13.96 -15.72 -1.67
N ARG A 136 12.81 -15.29 -2.20
CA ARG A 136 11.79 -16.18 -2.78
C ARG A 136 12.05 -16.55 -4.24
N GLY A 137 13.17 -16.10 -4.83
CA GLY A 137 13.57 -16.39 -6.20
C GLY A 137 13.03 -15.43 -7.24
N HIS A 138 12.55 -14.26 -6.83
CA HIS A 138 12.14 -13.20 -7.75
C HIS A 138 13.30 -12.27 -8.10
N THR A 139 13.17 -11.55 -9.21
CA THR A 139 14.10 -10.49 -9.63
C THR A 139 13.46 -9.12 -9.38
N VAL A 140 14.22 -8.21 -8.82
CA VAL A 140 13.75 -6.84 -8.51
C VAL A 140 14.62 -5.84 -9.26
N ILE A 141 13.98 -5.01 -10.07
CA ILE A 141 14.59 -3.88 -10.79
C ILE A 141 14.00 -2.61 -10.20
N ILE A 142 14.84 -1.67 -9.79
CA ILE A 142 14.41 -0.43 -9.15
C ILE A 142 15.00 0.76 -9.92
N ILE A 143 14.14 1.67 -10.35
CA ILE A 143 14.53 2.98 -10.89
C ILE A 143 14.49 3.93 -9.71
N GLU A 144 15.65 4.45 -9.29
CA GLU A 144 15.77 5.28 -8.10
C GLU A 144 16.94 6.25 -8.16
N HIS A 145 16.80 7.34 -7.43
CA HIS A 145 17.87 8.31 -7.17
C HIS A 145 18.22 8.38 -5.66
N ASN A 146 17.53 7.65 -4.81
CA ASN A 146 17.80 7.58 -3.37
C ASN A 146 19.04 6.74 -3.12
N MET A 147 20.06 7.38 -2.55
CA MET A 147 21.38 6.76 -2.32
C MET A 147 21.34 5.58 -1.33
N ASP A 148 20.39 5.56 -0.40
CA ASP A 148 20.28 4.46 0.56
C ASP A 148 19.74 3.18 -0.12
N VAL A 149 18.90 3.34 -1.15
CA VAL A 149 18.44 2.23 -1.99
C VAL A 149 19.56 1.77 -2.93
N ILE A 150 20.21 2.71 -3.63
CA ILE A 150 21.28 2.41 -4.59
C ILE A 150 22.43 1.64 -3.94
N LYS A 151 22.82 2.01 -2.71
CA LYS A 151 23.88 1.31 -1.96
C LYS A 151 23.53 -0.14 -1.59
N CYS A 152 22.26 -0.50 -1.58
CA CYS A 152 21.80 -1.87 -1.26
C CYS A 152 21.66 -2.75 -2.49
N ALA A 153 21.85 -2.22 -3.71
CA ALA A 153 21.71 -2.98 -4.94
C ALA A 153 22.89 -3.93 -5.16
N ASP A 154 22.63 -5.15 -5.64
CA ASP A 154 23.66 -6.11 -6.07
C ASP A 154 24.34 -5.67 -7.38
N HIS A 155 23.58 -4.95 -8.24
CA HIS A 155 24.06 -4.42 -9.50
C HIS A 155 23.46 -3.04 -9.77
N VAL A 156 24.28 -2.09 -10.21
CA VAL A 156 23.84 -0.73 -10.54
C VAL A 156 24.07 -0.48 -12.01
N ILE A 157 23.06 0.04 -12.70
CA ILE A 157 23.13 0.51 -14.07
C ILE A 157 23.01 2.03 -14.06
N ASP A 158 24.09 2.72 -14.42
CA ASP A 158 24.10 4.17 -14.58
C ASP A 158 23.94 4.52 -16.07
N LEU A 159 22.89 5.27 -16.39
CA LEU A 159 22.62 5.70 -17.77
C LEU A 159 23.45 6.91 -18.21
N GLY A 160 24.35 7.37 -17.36
CA GLY A 160 25.25 8.49 -17.64
C GLY A 160 24.55 9.87 -17.57
N PRO A 161 25.32 10.95 -17.80
CA PRO A 161 24.86 12.34 -17.58
C PRO A 161 23.73 12.78 -18.52
N GLU A 162 23.53 12.09 -19.65
CA GLU A 162 22.49 12.42 -20.64
C GLU A 162 21.42 11.34 -20.77
N GLY A 163 21.47 10.30 -19.93
CA GLY A 163 20.42 9.29 -19.83
C GLY A 163 20.26 8.41 -21.06
N GLY A 164 21.33 8.03 -21.75
CA GLY A 164 21.27 7.16 -22.92
C GLY A 164 22.64 6.68 -23.41
N GLU A 165 22.63 5.77 -24.38
CA GLU A 165 23.83 5.36 -25.11
C GLU A 165 24.28 6.51 -26.01
N ARG A 166 25.57 6.86 -25.95
CA ARG A 166 26.28 7.62 -26.97
C ARG A 166 27.26 6.74 -27.71
#